data_8036588c47473a3668dc5c0a17206010
#
_entry.id   8036588c47473a3668dc5c0a17206010
#
_cell.length_a   1.000
_cell.length_b   1.000
_cell.length_c   1.000
_cell.angle_alpha   90.00
_cell.angle_beta   90.00
_cell.angle_gamma   90.00
#
_symmetry.space_group_name_H-M   'P 1'
#
loop_
_entity.id
_entity.type
_entity.pdbx_description
1 polymer ?
#
loop_
_entity_poly.entity_id
_entity_poly.type
_entity_poly.pdbx_seq_one_letter_code
_entity_poly.pdbx_strand_id
1 'polypeptide(L)'
;MSSSEPSSVCGEADIIAMLAPLAEGVPGAFGLMDDCALITPEAGSELVLKTDPVAEGVHFLPDDAPEDIAWKALAVNVSDLAAKAARPIGYLMALAFPEAPSTAWVGRFAAGLRQAQQRFGCALIGGDTDRRPGPLTISITILGAVDRGRMVRRGTARPGDKMFVSGTLGDAALGLGLRKTPALAAAWGLSAVEADHLRHRYTRPDPRLSLSSALLACAAAAMDISDGLAKDAARMCSASACGGRVHIPAIPLSAACARALDAQPSLISQVVTGGDDYEILAAVPAGQASAFRTAAAAAEVPVTEIGNFLEGRGLVLDGADGRPLGLAKSGFDHFA
;
A
#
# COMPACT_ATOMS: atom_id res chain seq x y z
N MET A 1 -31.03 6.88 -29.49
CA MET A 1 -30.38 8.19 -29.35
C MET A 1 -30.30 8.46 -27.87
N SER A 2 -29.16 8.10 -27.26
CA SER A 2 -28.87 8.41 -25.83
C SER A 2 -28.37 9.85 -25.80
N SER A 3 -29.16 10.77 -25.26
CA SER A 3 -28.75 12.11 -24.94
C SER A 3 -27.77 12.03 -23.77
N SER A 4 -26.48 12.05 -24.08
CA SER A 4 -25.46 12.36 -23.06
C SER A 4 -25.66 13.83 -22.67
N GLU A 5 -26.24 14.07 -21.49
CA GLU A 5 -26.16 15.41 -20.89
C GLU A 5 -24.68 15.81 -20.82
N PRO A 6 -24.34 17.05 -21.18
CA PRO A 6 -22.96 17.51 -21.01
C PRO A 6 -22.64 17.44 -19.52
N SER A 7 -21.60 16.69 -19.13
CA SER A 7 -21.16 16.61 -17.75
C SER A 7 -20.80 18.04 -17.31
N SER A 8 -21.54 18.56 -16.34
CA SER A 8 -21.25 19.87 -15.74
C SER A 8 -19.87 19.82 -15.11
N VAL A 9 -19.12 20.89 -15.26
CA VAL A 9 -17.80 21.07 -14.64
C VAL A 9 -18.02 21.53 -13.20
N CYS A 10 -17.29 20.94 -12.23
CA CYS A 10 -17.36 21.30 -10.82
C CYS A 10 -16.52 22.53 -10.51
N GLY A 11 -17.09 23.48 -9.75
CA GLY A 11 -16.33 24.44 -8.97
C GLY A 11 -15.85 23.84 -7.65
N GLU A 12 -15.02 24.57 -6.92
CA GLU A 12 -14.49 24.15 -5.60
C GLU A 12 -15.62 23.81 -4.62
N ALA A 13 -16.61 24.68 -4.50
CA ALA A 13 -17.77 24.47 -3.61
C ALA A 13 -18.56 23.19 -3.97
N ASP A 14 -18.67 22.87 -5.27
CA ASP A 14 -19.36 21.66 -5.73
C ASP A 14 -18.58 20.41 -5.31
N ILE A 15 -17.24 20.43 -5.45
CA ILE A 15 -16.36 19.34 -5.02
C ILE A 15 -16.50 19.11 -3.52
N ILE A 16 -16.40 20.16 -2.71
CA ILE A 16 -16.55 20.07 -1.24
C ILE A 16 -17.92 19.50 -0.88
N ALA A 17 -19.00 19.98 -1.50
CA ALA A 17 -20.35 19.49 -1.25
C ALA A 17 -20.51 17.99 -1.60
N MET A 18 -19.85 17.52 -2.67
CA MET A 18 -19.87 16.12 -3.06
C MET A 18 -19.03 15.22 -2.13
N LEU A 19 -18.00 15.78 -1.48
CA LEU A 19 -17.14 15.06 -0.54
C LEU A 19 -17.66 15.12 0.90
N ALA A 20 -18.47 16.10 1.27
CA ALA A 20 -18.99 16.30 2.63
C ALA A 20 -19.65 15.03 3.24
N PRO A 21 -20.41 14.22 2.49
CA PRO A 21 -20.96 12.97 3.02
C PRO A 21 -19.90 11.94 3.47
N LEU A 22 -18.64 12.09 3.07
CA LEU A 22 -17.52 11.23 3.52
C LEU A 22 -17.06 11.55 4.95
N ALA A 23 -17.43 12.72 5.48
CA ALA A 23 -17.17 13.14 6.85
C ALA A 23 -18.34 12.86 7.81
N GLU A 24 -19.42 12.22 7.31
CA GLU A 24 -20.59 11.93 8.12
C GLU A 24 -20.24 10.99 9.29
N GLY A 25 -20.80 11.27 10.47
CA GLY A 25 -20.55 10.50 11.70
C GLY A 25 -19.25 10.87 12.43
N VAL A 26 -18.48 11.85 11.94
CA VAL A 26 -17.27 12.35 12.61
C VAL A 26 -17.50 13.79 13.10
N PRO A 27 -17.88 13.99 14.37
CA PRO A 27 -18.23 15.32 14.89
C PRO A 27 -17.12 16.35 14.70
N GLY A 28 -15.86 15.95 14.86
CA GLY A 28 -14.69 16.82 14.72
C GLY A 28 -14.33 17.21 13.29
N ALA A 29 -14.99 16.65 12.28
CA ALA A 29 -14.88 17.09 10.89
C ALA A 29 -15.81 18.26 10.55
N PHE A 30 -16.76 18.60 11.43
CA PHE A 30 -17.72 19.72 11.29
C PHE A 30 -18.44 19.76 9.93
N GLY A 31 -18.62 18.58 9.28
CA GLY A 31 -19.21 18.46 7.95
C GLY A 31 -18.38 19.10 6.83
N LEU A 32 -17.09 19.28 7.01
CA LEU A 32 -16.15 20.00 6.14
C LEU A 32 -16.51 21.49 5.95
N MET A 33 -17.17 22.11 6.95
CA MET A 33 -17.62 23.51 6.89
C MET A 33 -16.74 24.46 7.73
N ASP A 34 -15.76 23.93 8.45
CA ASP A 34 -14.79 24.70 9.25
C ASP A 34 -13.41 24.64 8.60
N ASP A 35 -12.55 25.61 8.90
CA ASP A 35 -11.17 25.69 8.39
C ASP A 35 -10.30 24.55 8.89
N CYS A 36 -10.65 23.92 10.01
CA CYS A 36 -9.87 22.88 10.66
C CYS A 36 -10.75 21.72 11.16
N ALA A 37 -10.14 20.54 11.29
CA ALA A 37 -10.75 19.41 12.00
C ALA A 37 -10.22 19.33 13.43
N LEU A 38 -11.05 18.80 14.34
CA LEU A 38 -10.67 18.53 15.72
C LEU A 38 -10.63 17.03 15.97
N ILE A 39 -9.50 16.53 16.48
CA ILE A 39 -9.34 15.15 16.95
C ILE A 39 -8.95 15.15 18.42
N THR A 40 -9.72 14.41 19.21
CA THR A 40 -9.37 14.13 20.61
C THR A 40 -8.88 12.69 20.70
N PRO A 41 -7.57 12.45 20.87
CA PRO A 41 -7.05 11.10 21.04
C PRO A 41 -7.60 10.43 22.30
N GLU A 42 -7.77 9.12 22.26
CA GLU A 42 -8.13 8.35 23.45
C GLU A 42 -7.03 8.47 24.52
N ALA A 43 -7.40 8.53 25.80
CA ALA A 43 -6.45 8.59 26.89
C ALA A 43 -5.54 7.35 26.87
N GLY A 44 -4.22 7.58 26.93
CA GLY A 44 -3.22 6.50 26.89
C GLY A 44 -2.80 6.07 25.48
N SER A 45 -3.34 6.70 24.42
CA SER A 45 -2.90 6.48 23.05
C SER A 45 -1.86 7.50 22.59
N GLU A 46 -1.16 7.17 21.51
CA GLU A 46 -0.28 8.05 20.73
C GLU A 46 -0.80 8.12 19.29
N LEU A 47 -0.71 9.31 18.68
CA LEU A 47 -1.05 9.49 17.28
C LEU A 47 0.11 9.08 16.38
N VAL A 48 -0.20 8.31 15.34
CA VAL A 48 0.72 7.93 14.27
C VAL A 48 0.25 8.65 13.01
N LEU A 49 1.14 9.42 12.40
CA LEU A 49 0.85 10.25 11.24
C LEU A 49 1.67 9.80 10.04
N LYS A 50 1.04 9.80 8.88
CA LYS A 50 1.69 9.52 7.59
C LYS A 50 1.11 10.44 6.51
N THR A 51 1.93 10.80 5.54
CA THR A 51 1.47 11.49 4.33
C THR A 51 2.18 10.92 3.11
N ASP A 52 1.39 10.56 2.09
CA ASP A 52 1.88 10.22 0.76
C ASP A 52 0.99 10.86 -0.31
N PRO A 53 1.59 11.45 -1.36
CA PRO A 53 0.90 11.83 -2.57
C PRO A 53 0.83 10.64 -3.54
N VAL A 54 -0.24 10.57 -4.31
CA VAL A 54 -0.32 9.78 -5.53
C VAL A 54 -0.54 10.71 -6.72
N ALA A 55 0.20 10.51 -7.80
CA ALA A 55 0.17 11.36 -8.99
C ALA A 55 -0.08 10.53 -10.25
N GLU A 56 -0.88 11.10 -11.15
CA GLU A 56 -1.15 10.54 -12.48
C GLU A 56 0.14 10.34 -13.27
N GLY A 57 0.23 9.23 -13.97
CA GLY A 57 1.40 8.83 -14.76
C GLY A 57 2.53 8.21 -13.94
N VAL A 58 2.48 8.31 -12.60
CA VAL A 58 3.46 7.71 -11.68
C VAL A 58 2.81 6.57 -10.88
N HIS A 59 1.77 6.86 -10.11
CA HIS A 59 1.14 5.92 -9.17
C HIS A 59 -0.16 5.32 -9.73
N PHE A 60 -0.78 5.98 -10.67
CA PHE A 60 -1.95 5.52 -11.40
C PHE A 60 -1.90 6.02 -12.85
N LEU A 61 -2.63 5.36 -13.73
CA LEU A 61 -2.66 5.70 -15.16
C LEU A 61 -3.82 6.65 -15.46
N PRO A 62 -3.73 7.50 -16.51
CA PRO A 62 -4.79 8.47 -16.85
C PRO A 62 -6.16 7.82 -17.15
N ASP A 63 -6.15 6.55 -17.57
CA ASP A 63 -7.33 5.76 -17.90
C ASP A 63 -7.81 4.86 -16.73
N ASP A 64 -7.21 4.97 -15.54
CA ASP A 64 -7.70 4.27 -14.36
C ASP A 64 -9.05 4.85 -13.91
N ALA A 65 -9.93 3.99 -13.42
CA ALA A 65 -11.25 4.39 -12.96
C ALA A 65 -11.14 5.32 -11.74
N PRO A 66 -11.91 6.42 -11.66
CA PRO A 66 -11.88 7.32 -10.52
C PRO A 66 -12.06 6.62 -9.17
N GLU A 67 -12.88 5.57 -9.12
CA GLU A 67 -13.09 4.74 -7.93
C GLU A 67 -11.80 4.01 -7.49
N ASP A 68 -11.03 3.53 -8.45
CA ASP A 68 -9.78 2.81 -8.19
C ASP A 68 -8.66 3.78 -7.78
N ILE A 69 -8.62 4.96 -8.41
CA ILE A 69 -7.70 6.05 -8.02
C ILE A 69 -7.96 6.45 -6.57
N ALA A 70 -9.23 6.65 -6.20
CA ALA A 70 -9.65 6.99 -4.84
C ALA A 70 -9.28 5.90 -3.83
N TRP A 71 -9.55 4.64 -4.16
CA TRP A 71 -9.16 3.50 -3.34
C TRP A 71 -7.66 3.46 -3.11
N LYS A 72 -6.88 3.51 -4.19
CA LYS A 72 -5.41 3.44 -4.13
C LYS A 72 -4.84 4.59 -3.30
N ALA A 73 -5.32 5.83 -3.51
CA ALA A 73 -4.85 6.99 -2.78
C ALA A 73 -5.01 6.84 -1.25
N LEU A 74 -6.12 6.26 -0.78
CA LEU A 74 -6.30 6.00 0.65
C LEU A 74 -5.52 4.77 1.10
N ALA A 75 -5.56 3.68 0.34
CA ALA A 75 -4.96 2.41 0.70
C ALA A 75 -3.44 2.51 0.92
N VAL A 76 -2.70 3.26 0.09
CA VAL A 76 -1.23 3.39 0.23
C VAL A 76 -0.86 4.03 1.58
N ASN A 77 -1.63 5.01 2.04
CA ASN A 77 -1.44 5.66 3.34
C ASN A 77 -1.85 4.74 4.50
N VAL A 78 -2.93 3.97 4.34
CA VAL A 78 -3.39 2.97 5.32
C VAL A 78 -2.36 1.85 5.49
N SER A 79 -1.63 1.48 4.43
CA SER A 79 -0.59 0.45 4.45
C SER A 79 0.51 0.78 5.46
N ASP A 80 0.98 2.01 5.49
CA ASP A 80 1.93 2.45 6.50
C ASP A 80 1.38 2.29 7.93
N LEU A 81 0.13 2.68 8.18
CA LEU A 81 -0.49 2.50 9.50
C LEU A 81 -0.61 1.03 9.87
N ALA A 82 -1.00 0.17 8.92
CA ALA A 82 -1.09 -1.28 9.14
C ALA A 82 0.25 -1.87 9.57
N ALA A 83 1.35 -1.46 8.92
CA ALA A 83 2.70 -1.88 9.27
C ALA A 83 3.18 -1.35 10.63
N LYS A 84 2.57 -0.28 11.16
CA LYS A 84 2.84 0.25 12.50
C LYS A 84 1.91 -0.31 13.56
N ALA A 85 1.01 -1.21 13.16
CA ALA A 85 -0.09 -1.71 13.98
C ALA A 85 -0.98 -0.58 14.54
N ALA A 86 -1.09 0.53 13.79
CA ALA A 86 -1.89 1.68 14.14
C ALA A 86 -3.32 1.53 13.58
N ARG A 87 -4.31 1.75 14.44
CA ARG A 87 -5.72 1.80 14.02
C ARG A 87 -5.99 3.13 13.32
N PRO A 88 -6.47 3.15 12.06
CA PRO A 88 -6.82 4.38 11.38
C PRO A 88 -7.91 5.16 12.15
N ILE A 89 -7.83 6.49 12.15
CA ILE A 89 -8.80 7.40 12.77
C ILE A 89 -9.51 8.20 11.69
N GLY A 90 -8.74 8.88 10.84
CA GLY A 90 -9.24 9.78 9.82
C GLY A 90 -8.12 10.30 8.94
N TYR A 91 -8.47 11.03 7.88
CA TYR A 91 -7.48 11.57 6.97
C TYR A 91 -7.87 12.96 6.44
N LEU A 92 -6.84 13.75 6.17
CA LEU A 92 -6.91 14.98 5.38
C LEU A 92 -6.54 14.65 3.94
N MET A 93 -7.21 15.30 2.97
CA MET A 93 -6.95 15.08 1.55
C MET A 93 -6.83 16.41 0.81
N ALA A 94 -5.68 16.63 0.18
CA ALA A 94 -5.47 17.72 -0.76
C ALA A 94 -5.55 17.22 -2.20
N LEU A 95 -6.42 17.85 -3.01
CA LEU A 95 -6.65 17.54 -4.42
C LEU A 95 -6.07 18.66 -5.29
N ALA A 96 -5.16 18.33 -6.19
CA ALA A 96 -4.60 19.30 -7.14
C ALA A 96 -4.91 18.87 -8.57
N PHE A 97 -5.90 19.53 -9.18
CA PHE A 97 -6.38 19.21 -10.52
C PHE A 97 -5.63 20.02 -11.60
N PRO A 98 -5.32 19.44 -12.78
CA PRO A 98 -4.82 20.21 -13.92
C PRO A 98 -5.87 21.16 -14.50
N GLU A 99 -7.12 20.73 -14.47
CA GLU A 99 -8.31 21.46 -14.93
C GLU A 99 -9.51 21.07 -14.07
N ALA A 100 -10.58 21.84 -14.12
CA ALA A 100 -11.77 21.55 -13.34
C ALA A 100 -12.38 20.19 -13.72
N PRO A 101 -12.59 19.29 -12.74
CA PRO A 101 -13.12 17.96 -13.01
C PRO A 101 -14.60 17.98 -13.37
N SER A 102 -15.08 16.94 -14.05
CA SER A 102 -16.52 16.76 -14.28
C SER A 102 -17.24 16.27 -13.02
N THR A 103 -18.50 16.63 -12.84
CA THR A 103 -19.36 16.11 -11.75
C THR A 103 -19.39 14.58 -11.72
N ALA A 104 -19.43 13.95 -12.90
CA ALA A 104 -19.41 12.48 -13.00
C ALA A 104 -18.11 11.89 -12.45
N TRP A 105 -16.95 12.50 -12.75
CA TRP A 105 -15.66 12.05 -12.24
C TRP A 105 -15.60 12.16 -10.71
N VAL A 106 -15.98 13.33 -10.15
CA VAL A 106 -15.98 13.57 -8.70
C VAL A 106 -16.93 12.62 -7.97
N GLY A 107 -18.12 12.37 -8.54
CA GLY A 107 -19.08 11.43 -7.96
C GLY A 107 -18.55 10.00 -7.89
N ARG A 108 -17.87 9.53 -8.94
CA ARG A 108 -17.21 8.21 -8.98
C ARG A 108 -16.03 8.15 -8.02
N PHE A 109 -15.21 9.18 -7.96
CA PHE A 109 -14.10 9.28 -7.00
C PHE A 109 -14.59 9.24 -5.55
N ALA A 110 -15.63 10.01 -5.20
CA ALA A 110 -16.26 9.99 -3.89
C ALA A 110 -16.85 8.60 -3.54
N ALA A 111 -17.42 7.89 -4.52
CA ALA A 111 -17.89 6.52 -4.32
C ALA A 111 -16.75 5.54 -4.00
N GLY A 112 -15.59 5.67 -4.67
CA GLY A 112 -14.40 4.89 -4.38
C GLY A 112 -13.83 5.18 -2.99
N LEU A 113 -13.75 6.46 -2.60
CA LEU A 113 -13.36 6.85 -1.23
C LEU A 113 -14.29 6.25 -0.18
N ARG A 114 -15.62 6.29 -0.41
CA ARG A 114 -16.60 5.69 0.50
C ARG A 114 -16.35 4.20 0.71
N GLN A 115 -16.08 3.45 -0.37
CA GLN A 115 -15.75 2.04 -0.30
C GLN A 115 -14.47 1.81 0.52
N ALA A 116 -13.43 2.58 0.25
CA ALA A 116 -12.15 2.50 0.96
C ALA A 116 -12.31 2.86 2.46
N GLN A 117 -13.06 3.92 2.79
CA GLN A 117 -13.38 4.29 4.18
C GLN A 117 -14.09 3.18 4.94
N GLN A 118 -15.09 2.55 4.31
CA GLN A 118 -15.80 1.42 4.91
C GLN A 118 -14.87 0.22 5.15
N ARG A 119 -13.97 -0.06 4.21
CA ARG A 119 -13.01 -1.16 4.31
C ARG A 119 -11.95 -0.91 5.39
N PHE A 120 -11.44 0.33 5.49
CA PHE A 120 -10.29 0.66 6.34
C PHE A 120 -10.67 1.29 7.68
N GLY A 121 -11.94 1.62 7.90
CA GLY A 121 -12.43 2.15 9.17
C GLY A 121 -11.93 3.55 9.49
N CYS A 122 -11.77 4.41 8.49
CA CYS A 122 -11.40 5.81 8.69
C CYS A 122 -12.27 6.74 7.81
N ALA A 123 -12.37 8.01 8.16
CA ALA A 123 -13.20 8.97 7.46
C ALA A 123 -12.40 10.19 6.99
N LEU A 124 -12.90 10.87 5.96
CA LEU A 124 -12.41 12.19 5.58
C LEU A 124 -12.76 13.17 6.69
N ILE A 125 -11.77 13.94 7.17
CA ILE A 125 -11.98 14.92 8.25
C ILE A 125 -11.67 16.34 7.82
N GLY A 126 -11.09 16.55 6.63
CA GLY A 126 -10.75 17.85 6.09
C GLY A 126 -9.86 17.73 4.86
N GLY A 127 -9.46 18.86 4.31
CA GLY A 127 -8.57 18.84 3.16
C GLY A 127 -8.55 20.19 2.43
N ASP A 128 -8.10 20.12 1.18
CA ASP A 128 -8.00 21.29 0.32
C ASP A 128 -8.23 20.88 -1.13
N THR A 129 -8.66 21.81 -1.97
CA THR A 129 -8.84 21.59 -3.41
C THR A 129 -8.23 22.74 -4.18
N ASP A 130 -7.29 22.44 -5.06
CA ASP A 130 -6.55 23.42 -5.84
C ASP A 130 -6.54 23.06 -7.33
N ARG A 131 -6.31 24.08 -8.15
CA ARG A 131 -6.04 23.94 -9.58
C ARG A 131 -4.64 24.41 -9.90
N ARG A 132 -3.82 23.53 -10.42
CA ARG A 132 -2.42 23.86 -10.82
C ARG A 132 -1.99 23.13 -12.07
N PRO A 133 -1.05 23.69 -12.85
CA PRO A 133 -0.45 22.96 -13.96
C PRO A 133 0.22 21.67 -13.49
N GLY A 134 0.15 20.62 -14.30
CA GLY A 134 0.75 19.32 -14.02
C GLY A 134 -0.28 18.20 -13.93
N PRO A 135 0.15 16.97 -13.60
CA PRO A 135 -0.77 15.83 -13.48
C PRO A 135 -1.69 15.98 -12.27
N LEU A 136 -2.86 15.33 -12.33
CA LEU A 136 -3.71 15.15 -11.16
C LEU A 136 -2.87 14.57 -10.02
N THR A 137 -2.91 15.24 -8.86
CA THR A 137 -2.20 14.79 -7.66
C THR A 137 -3.15 14.79 -6.48
N ILE A 138 -3.14 13.69 -5.73
CA ILE A 138 -3.95 13.49 -4.53
C ILE A 138 -2.97 13.25 -3.39
N SER A 139 -2.94 14.15 -2.41
CA SER A 139 -2.10 14.00 -1.22
C SER A 139 -2.98 13.69 -0.02
N ILE A 140 -2.73 12.56 0.64
CA ILE A 140 -3.46 12.18 1.85
C ILE A 140 -2.51 12.23 3.04
N THR A 141 -2.97 12.90 4.10
CA THR A 141 -2.34 12.81 5.42
C THR A 141 -3.29 12.01 6.31
N ILE A 142 -2.89 10.78 6.65
CA ILE A 142 -3.68 9.90 7.48
C ILE A 142 -3.21 9.93 8.94
N LEU A 143 -4.17 9.81 9.86
CA LEU A 143 -3.95 9.74 11.29
C LEU A 143 -4.42 8.37 11.79
N GLY A 144 -3.58 7.73 12.59
CA GLY A 144 -3.90 6.50 13.30
C GLY A 144 -3.57 6.62 14.78
N ALA A 145 -4.00 5.67 15.57
CA ALA A 145 -3.69 5.56 16.99
C ALA A 145 -3.08 4.22 17.33
N VAL A 146 -2.16 4.24 18.28
CA VAL A 146 -1.61 3.07 18.99
C VAL A 146 -1.63 3.32 20.49
N ASP A 147 -1.60 2.28 21.30
CA ASP A 147 -1.33 2.43 22.72
C ASP A 147 0.05 3.01 22.93
N ARG A 148 0.22 3.83 23.99
CA ARG A 148 1.47 4.53 24.27
C ARG A 148 2.66 3.56 24.30
N GLY A 149 3.69 3.88 23.50
CA GLY A 149 4.91 3.09 23.40
C GLY A 149 4.77 1.77 22.64
N ARG A 150 3.63 1.50 21.98
CA ARG A 150 3.36 0.23 21.30
C ARG A 150 3.55 0.25 19.79
N MET A 151 3.85 1.40 19.19
CA MET A 151 4.07 1.48 17.75
C MET A 151 5.19 0.54 17.29
N VAL A 152 4.89 -0.35 16.35
CA VAL A 152 5.90 -1.25 15.74
C VAL A 152 6.78 -0.44 14.79
N ARG A 153 8.08 -0.36 15.10
CA ARG A 153 9.04 0.48 14.37
C ARG A 153 9.76 -0.32 13.29
N ARG A 154 10.24 0.35 12.24
CA ARG A 154 11.02 -0.28 11.17
C ARG A 154 12.45 -0.64 11.58
N GLY A 155 13.06 0.14 12.47
CA GLY A 155 14.49 0.10 12.79
C GLY A 155 14.81 -0.67 14.07
N THR A 156 14.08 -1.73 14.40
CA THR A 156 14.22 -2.49 15.66
C THR A 156 14.45 -3.99 15.45
N ALA A 157 14.68 -4.42 14.20
CA ALA A 157 15.07 -5.79 13.89
C ALA A 157 16.46 -6.09 14.44
N ARG A 158 16.71 -7.36 14.78
CA ARG A 158 17.97 -7.82 15.36
C ARG A 158 18.51 -9.03 14.59
N PRO A 159 19.83 -9.23 14.56
CA PRO A 159 20.40 -10.48 14.07
C PRO A 159 19.76 -11.69 14.76
N GLY A 160 19.39 -12.69 13.97
CA GLY A 160 18.67 -13.89 14.42
C GLY A 160 17.14 -13.80 14.29
N ASP A 161 16.57 -12.62 14.10
CA ASP A 161 15.15 -12.48 13.78
C ASP A 161 14.84 -13.11 12.41
N LYS A 162 13.66 -13.71 12.30
CA LYS A 162 13.10 -14.24 11.06
C LYS A 162 12.48 -13.13 10.25
N MET A 163 12.66 -13.21 8.93
CA MET A 163 12.06 -12.27 7.98
C MET A 163 10.77 -12.88 7.41
N PHE A 164 9.63 -12.24 7.68
CA PHE A 164 8.32 -12.66 7.19
C PHE A 164 7.73 -11.63 6.25
N VAL A 165 6.98 -12.11 5.25
CA VAL A 165 6.09 -11.26 4.44
C VAL A 165 4.66 -11.76 4.54
N SER A 166 3.69 -10.85 4.48
CA SER A 166 2.28 -11.17 4.34
C SER A 166 1.89 -11.39 2.87
N GLY A 167 0.79 -12.09 2.63
CA GLY A 167 0.17 -12.24 1.31
C GLY A 167 1.08 -12.81 0.24
N THR A 168 1.02 -12.22 -0.97
CA THR A 168 1.82 -12.57 -2.16
C THR A 168 2.51 -11.32 -2.73
N LEU A 169 3.68 -11.49 -3.35
CA LEU A 169 4.49 -10.40 -3.88
C LEU A 169 4.59 -10.45 -5.40
N GLY A 170 4.79 -9.27 -6.01
CA GLY A 170 4.99 -9.08 -7.44
C GLY A 170 3.71 -8.96 -8.26
N ASP A 171 2.55 -9.24 -7.69
CA ASP A 171 1.27 -9.19 -8.39
C ASP A 171 1.00 -7.78 -8.94
N ALA A 172 1.23 -6.74 -8.14
CA ALA A 172 0.99 -5.36 -8.54
C ALA A 172 1.95 -4.91 -9.65
N ALA A 173 3.23 -5.28 -9.55
CA ALA A 173 4.24 -4.96 -10.58
C ALA A 173 3.90 -5.60 -11.92
N LEU A 174 3.47 -6.87 -11.94
CA LEU A 174 3.02 -7.56 -13.14
C LEU A 174 1.69 -6.96 -13.64
N GLY A 175 0.79 -6.59 -12.73
CA GLY A 175 -0.46 -5.91 -13.03
C GLY A 175 -0.27 -4.57 -13.74
N LEU A 176 0.67 -3.75 -13.31
CA LEU A 176 1.09 -2.54 -14.00
C LEU A 176 1.63 -2.85 -15.42
N GLY A 177 2.42 -3.93 -15.55
CA GLY A 177 2.86 -4.43 -16.85
C GLY A 177 1.70 -4.73 -17.79
N LEU A 178 0.67 -5.44 -17.30
CA LEU A 178 -0.55 -5.75 -18.05
C LEU A 178 -1.41 -4.52 -18.37
N ARG A 179 -1.41 -3.50 -17.51
CA ARG A 179 -2.11 -2.22 -17.79
C ARG A 179 -1.42 -1.47 -18.93
N LYS A 180 -0.09 -1.42 -18.92
CA LYS A 180 0.71 -0.75 -19.97
C LYS A 180 0.75 -1.54 -21.28
N THR A 181 0.74 -2.87 -21.22
CA THR A 181 0.91 -3.77 -22.37
C THR A 181 -0.02 -4.98 -22.23
N PRO A 182 -1.31 -4.84 -22.60
CA PRO A 182 -2.30 -5.92 -22.42
C PRO A 182 -1.94 -7.26 -23.09
N ALA A 183 -1.16 -7.22 -24.19
CA ALA A 183 -0.70 -8.41 -24.90
C ALA A 183 0.16 -9.36 -24.05
N LEU A 184 0.74 -8.88 -22.94
CA LEU A 184 1.52 -9.71 -22.01
C LEU A 184 0.67 -10.81 -21.37
N ALA A 185 -0.64 -10.64 -21.23
CA ALA A 185 -1.53 -11.67 -20.69
C ALA A 185 -1.43 -12.96 -21.52
N ALA A 186 -1.48 -12.86 -22.84
CA ALA A 186 -1.32 -14.00 -23.74
C ALA A 186 0.12 -14.53 -23.74
N ALA A 187 1.12 -13.65 -23.71
CA ALA A 187 2.53 -14.04 -23.70
C ALA A 187 2.90 -14.84 -22.42
N TRP A 188 2.27 -14.51 -21.28
CA TRP A 188 2.45 -15.22 -20.01
C TRP A 188 1.47 -16.38 -19.81
N GLY A 189 0.62 -16.70 -20.80
CA GLY A 189 -0.34 -17.78 -20.73
C GLY A 189 -1.40 -17.61 -19.65
N LEU A 190 -1.73 -16.36 -19.27
CA LEU A 190 -2.70 -16.06 -18.23
C LEU A 190 -4.13 -16.23 -18.74
N SER A 191 -4.98 -16.83 -17.93
CA SER A 191 -6.44 -16.73 -18.08
C SER A 191 -6.93 -15.30 -17.83
N ALA A 192 -8.16 -14.98 -18.24
CA ALA A 192 -8.77 -13.68 -17.96
C ALA A 192 -8.82 -13.39 -16.45
N VAL A 193 -9.18 -14.38 -15.64
CA VAL A 193 -9.25 -14.26 -14.16
C VAL A 193 -7.88 -13.95 -13.55
N GLU A 194 -6.82 -14.63 -14.01
CA GLU A 194 -5.46 -14.39 -13.54
C GLU A 194 -4.96 -13.00 -13.95
N ALA A 195 -5.22 -12.58 -15.19
CA ALA A 195 -4.84 -11.26 -15.66
C ALA A 195 -5.60 -10.14 -14.88
N ASP A 196 -6.90 -10.35 -14.60
CA ASP A 196 -7.69 -9.42 -13.82
C ASP A 196 -7.26 -9.38 -12.35
N HIS A 197 -6.86 -10.51 -11.76
CA HIS A 197 -6.25 -10.55 -10.42
C HIS A 197 -5.02 -9.63 -10.34
N LEU A 198 -4.06 -9.78 -11.27
CA LEU A 198 -2.86 -8.97 -11.28
C LEU A 198 -3.17 -7.47 -11.44
N ARG A 199 -4.07 -7.11 -12.39
CA ARG A 199 -4.52 -5.71 -12.58
C ARG A 199 -5.16 -5.15 -11.31
N HIS A 200 -6.03 -5.94 -10.66
CA HIS A 200 -6.72 -5.53 -9.45
C HIS A 200 -5.73 -5.30 -8.29
N ARG A 201 -4.71 -6.14 -8.14
CA ARG A 201 -3.65 -5.94 -7.13
C ARG A 201 -2.93 -4.61 -7.31
N TYR A 202 -2.72 -4.16 -8.54
CA TYR A 202 -2.14 -2.86 -8.84
C TYR A 202 -3.10 -1.70 -8.55
N THR A 203 -4.36 -1.79 -8.95
CA THR A 203 -5.32 -0.68 -8.85
C THR A 203 -5.95 -0.56 -7.46
N ARG A 204 -6.14 -1.69 -6.76
CA ARG A 204 -6.80 -1.77 -5.45
C ARG A 204 -5.97 -2.57 -4.43
N PRO A 205 -4.85 -2.05 -3.95
CA PRO A 205 -4.13 -2.70 -2.86
C PRO A 205 -5.02 -2.86 -1.62
N ASP A 206 -4.80 -3.94 -0.85
CA ASP A 206 -5.55 -4.27 0.36
C ASP A 206 -4.61 -4.32 1.58
N PRO A 207 -4.38 -3.18 2.26
CA PRO A 207 -3.53 -3.07 3.44
C PRO A 207 -3.91 -4.05 4.55
N ARG A 208 -2.92 -4.66 5.19
CA ARG A 208 -3.09 -5.76 6.15
C ARG A 208 -3.39 -5.27 7.57
N LEU A 209 -4.42 -4.42 7.74
CA LEU A 209 -4.83 -3.89 9.05
C LEU A 209 -5.15 -4.99 10.07
N SER A 210 -5.74 -6.10 9.64
CA SER A 210 -6.06 -7.23 10.52
C SER A 210 -4.83 -7.91 11.13
N LEU A 211 -3.62 -7.70 10.54
CA LEU A 211 -2.37 -8.24 11.09
C LEU A 211 -1.86 -7.48 12.32
N SER A 212 -2.43 -6.33 12.65
CA SER A 212 -1.96 -5.43 13.73
C SER A 212 -1.77 -6.13 15.06
N SER A 213 -2.73 -6.97 15.49
CA SER A 213 -2.62 -7.70 16.76
C SER A 213 -1.45 -8.69 16.77
N ALA A 214 -1.20 -9.39 15.65
CA ALA A 214 -0.08 -10.31 15.52
C ALA A 214 1.27 -9.56 15.52
N LEU A 215 1.34 -8.40 14.88
CA LEU A 215 2.52 -7.54 14.89
C LEU A 215 2.83 -7.04 16.31
N LEU A 216 1.83 -6.53 17.03
CA LEU A 216 1.98 -6.04 18.41
C LEU A 216 2.43 -7.13 19.38
N ALA A 217 2.00 -8.37 19.16
CA ALA A 217 2.32 -9.49 20.04
C ALA A 217 3.70 -10.09 19.77
N CYS A 218 4.13 -10.15 18.49
CA CYS A 218 5.24 -11.01 18.08
C CYS A 218 6.35 -10.31 17.31
N ALA A 219 6.09 -9.17 16.63
CA ALA A 219 7.08 -8.55 15.76
C ALA A 219 8.04 -7.63 16.52
N ALA A 220 9.33 -7.74 16.24
CA ALA A 220 10.35 -6.80 16.70
C ALA A 220 10.38 -5.54 15.82
N ALA A 221 10.14 -5.68 14.52
CA ALA A 221 10.06 -4.56 13.57
C ALA A 221 9.08 -4.89 12.44
N ALA A 222 8.50 -3.84 11.82
CA ALA A 222 7.69 -4.01 10.62
C ALA A 222 7.71 -2.74 9.75
N MET A 223 7.51 -2.94 8.45
CA MET A 223 7.21 -1.92 7.45
C MET A 223 6.36 -2.54 6.34
N ASP A 224 5.72 -1.73 5.53
CA ASP A 224 5.09 -2.20 4.31
C ASP A 224 6.08 -2.29 3.15
N ILE A 225 5.68 -3.00 2.09
CA ILE A 225 6.44 -3.18 0.85
C ILE A 225 5.77 -2.31 -0.22
N SER A 226 6.31 -1.13 -0.44
CA SER A 226 5.81 -0.12 -1.39
C SER A 226 6.74 0.09 -2.60
N ASP A 227 8.07 0.05 -2.40
CA ASP A 227 9.07 0.25 -3.45
C ASP A 227 9.65 -1.07 -4.00
N GLY A 228 9.18 -2.19 -3.48
CA GLY A 228 9.62 -3.55 -3.80
C GLY A 228 10.45 -4.20 -2.69
N LEU A 229 10.30 -5.52 -2.57
CA LEU A 229 10.91 -6.30 -1.49
C LEU A 229 12.40 -6.02 -1.31
N ALA A 230 13.18 -5.98 -2.40
CA ALA A 230 14.63 -5.82 -2.31
C ALA A 230 15.02 -4.46 -1.69
N LYS A 231 14.35 -3.37 -2.09
CA LYS A 231 14.62 -2.02 -1.58
C LYS A 231 14.14 -1.87 -0.14
N ASP A 232 12.94 -2.34 0.16
CA ASP A 232 12.32 -2.15 1.47
C ASP A 232 12.97 -3.05 2.54
N ALA A 233 13.34 -4.29 2.20
CA ALA A 233 14.13 -5.13 3.11
C ALA A 233 15.53 -4.53 3.38
N ALA A 234 16.18 -3.96 2.37
CA ALA A 234 17.45 -3.28 2.56
C ALA A 234 17.31 -2.03 3.46
N ARG A 235 16.20 -1.28 3.33
CA ARG A 235 15.87 -0.15 4.22
C ARG A 235 15.65 -0.59 5.67
N MET A 236 14.94 -1.72 5.88
CA MET A 236 14.74 -2.28 7.23
C MET A 236 16.07 -2.71 7.83
N CYS A 237 16.92 -3.41 7.08
CA CYS A 237 18.27 -3.77 7.51
C CYS A 237 19.09 -2.54 7.89
N SER A 238 19.12 -1.53 7.05
CA SER A 238 19.85 -0.27 7.28
C SER A 238 19.34 0.47 8.52
N ALA A 239 18.02 0.62 8.66
CA ALA A 239 17.39 1.28 9.81
C ALA A 239 17.64 0.53 11.13
N SER A 240 17.83 -0.79 11.07
CA SER A 240 18.09 -1.67 12.22
C SER A 240 19.58 -1.89 12.47
N ALA A 241 20.46 -1.28 11.67
CA ALA A 241 21.92 -1.45 11.73
C ALA A 241 22.38 -2.92 11.66
N CYS A 242 21.67 -3.77 10.89
CA CYS A 242 21.97 -5.18 10.69
C CYS A 242 22.01 -5.54 9.20
N GLY A 243 22.44 -6.77 8.87
CA GLY A 243 22.33 -7.37 7.55
C GLY A 243 21.05 -8.17 7.40
N GLY A 244 20.79 -8.64 6.17
CA GLY A 244 19.66 -9.51 5.87
C GLY A 244 19.95 -10.48 4.74
N ARG A 245 19.21 -11.58 4.75
CA ARG A 245 19.23 -12.60 3.69
C ARG A 245 17.81 -13.01 3.36
N VAL A 246 17.44 -12.93 2.10
CA VAL A 246 16.16 -13.40 1.56
C VAL A 246 16.40 -14.59 0.65
N HIS A 247 15.61 -15.64 0.82
CA HIS A 247 15.60 -16.80 -0.05
C HIS A 247 14.51 -16.62 -1.10
N ILE A 248 14.87 -16.26 -2.34
CA ILE A 248 13.92 -16.00 -3.43
C ILE A 248 12.92 -17.13 -3.64
N PRO A 249 13.31 -18.42 -3.59
CA PRO A 249 12.36 -19.52 -3.72
C PRO A 249 11.30 -19.60 -2.60
N ALA A 250 11.51 -18.92 -1.48
CA ALA A 250 10.55 -18.87 -0.37
C ALA A 250 9.55 -17.70 -0.50
N ILE A 251 9.72 -16.82 -1.47
CA ILE A 251 8.80 -15.69 -1.69
C ILE A 251 7.42 -16.22 -2.10
N PRO A 252 6.35 -15.88 -1.37
CA PRO A 252 5.01 -16.31 -1.73
C PRO A 252 4.52 -15.60 -3.00
N LEU A 253 4.08 -16.40 -3.97
CA LEU A 253 3.57 -15.95 -5.26
C LEU A 253 2.09 -16.33 -5.39
N SER A 254 1.30 -15.49 -6.05
CA SER A 254 -0.02 -15.90 -6.51
C SER A 254 0.09 -16.92 -7.64
N ALA A 255 -0.99 -17.67 -7.91
CA ALA A 255 -1.04 -18.57 -9.06
C ALA A 255 -0.79 -17.83 -10.39
N ALA A 256 -1.28 -16.59 -10.51
CA ALA A 256 -1.07 -15.75 -11.68
C ALA A 256 0.41 -15.34 -11.84
N CYS A 257 1.03 -14.88 -10.75
CA CYS A 257 2.45 -14.52 -10.74
C CYS A 257 3.34 -15.74 -11.04
N ALA A 258 3.07 -16.89 -10.42
CA ALA A 258 3.81 -18.12 -10.67
C ALA A 258 3.72 -18.55 -12.15
N ARG A 259 2.53 -18.53 -12.75
CA ARG A 259 2.34 -18.83 -14.16
C ARG A 259 3.10 -17.87 -15.08
N ALA A 260 3.12 -16.58 -14.77
CA ALA A 260 3.91 -15.61 -15.53
C ALA A 260 5.42 -15.91 -15.45
N LEU A 261 5.91 -16.29 -14.26
CA LEU A 261 7.30 -16.70 -14.05
C LEU A 261 7.65 -18.01 -14.77
N ASP A 262 6.74 -18.99 -14.82
CA ASP A 262 6.93 -20.23 -15.60
C ASP A 262 7.11 -19.92 -17.09
N ALA A 263 6.33 -18.97 -17.63
CA ALA A 263 6.45 -18.53 -19.01
C ALA A 263 7.70 -17.67 -19.25
N GLN A 264 8.07 -16.83 -18.29
CA GLN A 264 9.19 -15.89 -18.40
C GLN A 264 9.96 -15.78 -17.07
N PRO A 265 10.92 -16.67 -16.78
CA PRO A 265 11.66 -16.70 -15.51
C PRO A 265 12.41 -15.41 -15.16
N SER A 266 12.78 -14.59 -16.15
CA SER A 266 13.45 -13.30 -15.93
C SER A 266 12.57 -12.27 -15.19
N LEU A 267 11.24 -12.46 -15.12
CA LEU A 267 10.32 -11.63 -14.35
C LEU A 267 10.59 -11.64 -12.85
N ILE A 268 11.38 -12.63 -12.34
CA ILE A 268 11.75 -12.66 -10.92
C ILE A 268 12.40 -11.36 -10.46
N SER A 269 13.20 -10.72 -11.30
CA SER A 269 13.77 -9.41 -11.00
C SER A 269 12.68 -8.36 -10.81
N GLN A 270 11.64 -8.35 -11.65
CA GLN A 270 10.51 -7.45 -11.53
C GLN A 270 9.67 -7.76 -10.29
N VAL A 271 9.48 -9.03 -9.94
CA VAL A 271 8.76 -9.45 -8.73
C VAL A 271 9.43 -8.93 -7.46
N VAL A 272 10.75 -8.99 -7.37
CA VAL A 272 11.46 -8.57 -6.15
C VAL A 272 11.79 -7.08 -6.10
N THR A 273 11.76 -6.37 -7.22
CA THR A 273 12.09 -4.93 -7.31
C THR A 273 10.90 -4.04 -7.70
N GLY A 274 9.80 -4.63 -8.12
CA GLY A 274 8.58 -3.90 -8.42
C GLY A 274 7.87 -3.47 -7.15
N GLY A 275 7.29 -2.27 -7.18
CA GLY A 275 6.54 -1.72 -6.06
C GLY A 275 5.05 -2.06 -6.10
N ASP A 276 4.31 -1.37 -5.24
CA ASP A 276 2.84 -1.39 -5.14
C ASP A 276 2.23 -2.68 -4.54
N ASP A 277 3.01 -3.55 -3.89
CA ASP A 277 2.47 -4.78 -3.26
C ASP A 277 1.65 -4.45 -2.00
N TYR A 278 2.08 -3.47 -1.20
CA TYR A 278 1.44 -3.04 0.05
C TYR A 278 1.16 -4.21 1.00
N GLU A 279 2.05 -5.20 0.97
CA GLU A 279 2.15 -6.27 1.96
C GLU A 279 3.07 -5.85 3.10
N ILE A 280 3.07 -6.58 4.22
CA ILE A 280 3.89 -6.26 5.38
C ILE A 280 5.14 -7.14 5.40
N LEU A 281 6.30 -6.48 5.52
CA LEU A 281 7.58 -7.07 5.87
C LEU A 281 7.76 -6.96 7.39
N ALA A 282 7.94 -8.10 8.08
CA ALA A 282 8.10 -8.15 9.53
C ALA A 282 9.38 -8.88 9.93
N ALA A 283 10.09 -8.33 10.94
CA ALA A 283 11.13 -9.02 11.67
C ALA A 283 10.51 -9.64 12.92
N VAL A 284 10.61 -10.96 13.06
CA VAL A 284 10.02 -11.72 14.17
C VAL A 284 11.11 -12.51 14.88
N PRO A 285 11.31 -12.34 16.21
CA PRO A 285 12.25 -13.14 16.97
C PRO A 285 12.01 -14.64 16.74
N ALA A 286 13.07 -15.43 16.54
CA ALA A 286 12.95 -16.84 16.18
C ALA A 286 12.03 -17.63 17.13
N GLY A 287 12.07 -17.32 18.44
CA GLY A 287 11.20 -17.94 19.44
C GLY A 287 9.72 -17.55 19.33
N GLN A 288 9.39 -16.48 18.60
CA GLN A 288 8.02 -16.00 18.37
C GLN A 288 7.45 -16.42 16.99
N ALA A 289 8.25 -17.04 16.15
CA ALA A 289 7.84 -17.36 14.76
C ALA A 289 6.58 -18.23 14.68
N SER A 290 6.44 -19.24 15.57
CA SER A 290 5.25 -20.09 15.62
C SER A 290 4.02 -19.31 16.11
N ALA A 291 4.17 -18.50 17.15
CA ALA A 291 3.09 -17.66 17.69
C ALA A 291 2.62 -16.64 16.64
N PHE A 292 3.57 -16.03 15.90
CA PHE A 292 3.25 -15.10 14.82
C PHE A 292 2.41 -15.76 13.71
N ARG A 293 2.80 -16.96 13.25
CA ARG A 293 2.01 -17.69 12.24
C ARG A 293 0.61 -18.01 12.74
N THR A 294 0.47 -18.44 14.01
CA THR A 294 -0.83 -18.74 14.61
C THR A 294 -1.70 -17.48 14.71
N ALA A 295 -1.14 -16.35 15.17
CA ALA A 295 -1.87 -15.10 15.30
C ALA A 295 -2.26 -14.52 13.93
N ALA A 296 -1.38 -14.62 12.92
CA ALA A 296 -1.66 -14.22 11.56
C ALA A 296 -2.77 -15.07 10.90
N ALA A 297 -2.75 -16.39 11.13
CA ALA A 297 -3.79 -17.29 10.65
C ALA A 297 -5.16 -16.98 11.30
N ALA A 298 -5.18 -16.64 12.59
CA ALA A 298 -6.41 -16.19 13.28
C ALA A 298 -6.94 -14.85 12.74
N ALA A 299 -6.06 -14.02 12.16
CA ALA A 299 -6.41 -12.77 11.49
C ALA A 299 -6.72 -12.97 9.99
N GLU A 300 -6.73 -14.20 9.50
CA GLU A 300 -6.94 -14.58 8.10
C GLU A 300 -5.92 -13.94 7.13
N VAL A 301 -4.70 -13.66 7.62
CA VAL A 301 -3.59 -13.13 6.80
C VAL A 301 -2.52 -14.20 6.67
N PRO A 302 -2.28 -14.75 5.46
CA PRO A 302 -1.16 -15.64 5.25
C PRO A 302 0.16 -14.89 5.46
N VAL A 303 1.11 -15.54 6.16
CA VAL A 303 2.46 -15.03 6.36
C VAL A 303 3.49 -16.10 6.02
N THR A 304 4.54 -15.71 5.34
CA THR A 304 5.60 -16.62 4.88
C THR A 304 6.96 -16.16 5.39
N GLU A 305 7.73 -17.08 5.98
CA GLU A 305 9.13 -16.84 6.32
C GLU A 305 9.96 -16.91 5.04
N ILE A 306 10.63 -15.80 4.71
CA ILE A 306 11.40 -15.66 3.46
C ILE A 306 12.90 -15.51 3.72
N GLY A 307 13.34 -15.42 4.97
CA GLY A 307 14.75 -15.19 5.27
C GLY A 307 15.03 -14.85 6.73
N ASN A 308 16.18 -14.22 6.95
CA ASN A 308 16.65 -13.88 8.29
C ASN A 308 17.37 -12.54 8.31
N PHE A 309 17.35 -11.87 9.48
CA PHE A 309 18.25 -10.77 9.79
C PHE A 309 19.57 -11.31 10.37
N LEU A 310 20.70 -10.71 9.97
CA LEU A 310 22.04 -11.20 10.23
C LEU A 310 22.93 -10.14 10.84
N GLU A 311 24.04 -10.54 11.44
CA GLU A 311 25.13 -9.62 11.77
C GLU A 311 25.68 -8.97 10.50
N GLY A 312 26.27 -7.79 10.64
CA GLY A 312 26.86 -7.05 9.54
C GLY A 312 25.88 -6.04 8.90
N ARG A 313 26.03 -5.80 7.61
CA ARG A 313 25.24 -4.81 6.86
C ARG A 313 24.88 -5.33 5.47
N GLY A 314 23.87 -4.72 4.86
CA GLY A 314 23.42 -5.04 3.51
C GLY A 314 22.42 -6.17 3.45
N LEU A 315 21.86 -6.38 2.26
CA LEU A 315 20.88 -7.42 1.98
C LEU A 315 21.43 -8.35 0.89
N VAL A 316 21.29 -9.66 1.08
CA VAL A 316 21.58 -10.67 0.07
C VAL A 316 20.27 -11.33 -0.34
N LEU A 317 20.03 -11.46 -1.63
CA LEU A 317 18.91 -12.19 -2.22
C LEU A 317 19.47 -13.46 -2.85
N ASP A 318 19.21 -14.62 -2.24
CA ASP A 318 19.71 -15.91 -2.77
C ASP A 318 18.73 -16.47 -3.79
N GLY A 319 19.23 -16.76 -4.99
CA GLY A 319 18.51 -17.50 -6.02
C GLY A 319 18.31 -18.97 -5.68
N ALA A 320 17.60 -19.70 -6.55
CA ALA A 320 17.34 -21.12 -6.39
C ALA A 320 18.63 -21.99 -6.37
N ASP A 321 19.68 -21.50 -7.00
CA ASP A 321 21.02 -22.13 -7.02
C ASP A 321 21.89 -21.76 -5.80
N GLY A 322 21.34 -21.00 -4.86
CA GLY A 322 22.06 -20.51 -3.67
C GLY A 322 23.04 -19.37 -3.95
N ARG A 323 23.08 -18.85 -5.17
CA ARG A 323 23.92 -17.72 -5.52
C ARG A 323 23.16 -16.40 -5.35
N PRO A 324 23.85 -15.30 -5.00
CA PRO A 324 23.22 -13.99 -4.95
C PRO A 324 22.64 -13.60 -6.32
N LEU A 325 21.38 -13.15 -6.33
CA LEU A 325 20.76 -12.58 -7.51
C LEU A 325 21.37 -11.20 -7.80
N GLY A 326 21.97 -11.05 -8.98
CA GLY A 326 22.41 -9.74 -9.46
C GLY A 326 21.22 -8.91 -9.93
N LEU A 327 20.92 -7.84 -9.22
CA LEU A 327 19.85 -6.91 -9.59
C LEU A 327 20.44 -5.69 -10.30
N ALA A 328 19.88 -5.32 -11.44
CA ALA A 328 20.24 -4.08 -12.15
C ALA A 328 19.74 -2.83 -11.38
N LYS A 329 18.62 -2.96 -10.66
CA LYS A 329 18.02 -1.93 -9.78
C LYS A 329 17.52 -2.61 -8.50
N SER A 330 17.57 -1.91 -7.37
CA SER A 330 17.10 -2.45 -6.08
C SER A 330 15.61 -2.25 -5.83
N GLY A 331 14.94 -1.38 -6.60
CA GLY A 331 13.52 -1.05 -6.43
C GLY A 331 13.14 0.22 -7.19
N PHE A 332 11.90 0.67 -6.99
CA PHE A 332 11.40 1.91 -7.58
C PHE A 332 12.11 3.13 -6.97
N ASP A 333 12.40 4.13 -7.80
CA ASP A 333 12.99 5.40 -7.39
C ASP A 333 12.41 6.53 -8.22
N HIS A 334 11.88 7.57 -7.55
CA HIS A 334 11.27 8.73 -8.20
C HIS A 334 12.26 9.61 -8.96
N PHE A 335 13.56 9.48 -8.72
CA PHE A 335 14.62 10.35 -9.25
C PHE A 335 15.70 9.58 -10.04
N ALA A 336 15.48 8.28 -10.33
CA ALA A 336 16.42 7.42 -11.04
C ALA A 336 15.98 7.15 -12.51
#